data_dea0953478ee4f723090b7948799d8ad
#
_entry.id   dea0953478ee4f723090b7948799d8ad
#
_cell.length_a   1.000
_cell.length_b   1.000
_cell.length_c   1.000
_cell.angle_alpha   90.00
_cell.angle_beta   90.00
_cell.angle_gamma   90.00
#
_symmetry.space_group_name_H-M   'P 1'
#
loop_
_entity.id
_entity.type
_entity.pdbx_description
1 polymer ?
#
loop_
_entity_poly.entity_id
_entity_poly.type
_entity_poly.pdbx_seq_one_letter_code
_entity_poly.pdbx_strand_id
1 'polypeptide(L)'
;MTELIITKPDDMHLHLREGEILKHACKDTEKQFARAIVMPNLKTPIRSVGQAEKYYQDIKKNIGISNFEPLMTLFFTDLLNSDEIKKVSVSSIVHGIKLYPSGVTTNSTSGIDSIEKCFNIFELMQKHGVPLLIHAESNDKSIDIFDREKVFIDRHLSEIHTEFPDLRIVFEHISTKEAVDFVVAANNKVGATITPQHMLLDRNDLLSGGIKPHHYCLPILKRAEDRLAVIEAAISGSKKFFLGTDSAPHFRHQKESSCGCAGIYSAAYAMELYASIFESKNALDKLENFSSKFGADFYKLPYNKSKIKLIKKEFQMPDKINIGTEEIIPLFAGETLSWQFSEK
;
A
#
# COMPACT_ATOMS: atom_id res chain seq x y z
N MET A 1 29.82 -13.11 -5.04
CA MET A 1 28.81 -12.26 -4.37
C MET A 1 27.47 -12.72 -4.88
N THR A 2 26.52 -13.03 -4.01
CA THR A 2 25.20 -13.49 -4.44
C THR A 2 24.41 -12.28 -4.97
N GLU A 3 23.85 -12.40 -6.17
CA GLU A 3 23.05 -11.36 -6.80
C GLU A 3 21.62 -11.87 -7.03
N LEU A 4 20.64 -10.98 -6.87
CA LEU A 4 19.25 -11.20 -7.24
C LEU A 4 18.87 -10.18 -8.32
N ILE A 5 18.56 -10.67 -9.51
CA ILE A 5 18.14 -9.83 -10.64
C ILE A 5 16.69 -10.19 -10.95
N ILE A 6 15.80 -9.22 -10.79
CA ILE A 6 14.36 -9.37 -11.06
C ILE A 6 13.85 -8.26 -12.00
N THR A 7 12.72 -8.50 -12.62
CA THR A 7 11.97 -7.45 -13.33
C THR A 7 11.70 -6.28 -12.37
N LYS A 8 11.89 -5.03 -12.82
CA LYS A 8 11.66 -3.86 -11.98
C LYS A 8 10.25 -3.89 -11.42
N PRO A 9 10.07 -3.85 -10.09
CA PRO A 9 8.78 -4.06 -9.44
C PRO A 9 7.78 -2.92 -9.67
N ASP A 10 6.53 -3.21 -9.34
CA ASP A 10 5.47 -2.22 -9.17
C ASP A 10 5.08 -2.15 -7.69
N ASP A 11 4.86 -0.94 -7.19
CA ASP A 11 4.31 -0.73 -5.85
C ASP A 11 2.79 -0.51 -5.96
N MET A 12 1.99 -1.50 -5.57
CA MET A 12 0.54 -1.42 -5.73
C MET A 12 -0.17 -0.65 -4.61
N HIS A 13 0.58 0.04 -3.74
CA HIS A 13 0.02 0.93 -2.72
C HIS A 13 1.08 1.82 -2.08
N LEU A 14 1.03 3.12 -2.32
CA LEU A 14 1.89 4.06 -1.61
C LEU A 14 1.30 5.48 -1.52
N HIS A 15 1.84 6.27 -0.60
CA HIS A 15 1.49 7.69 -0.39
C HIS A 15 2.68 8.59 -0.74
N LEU A 16 2.55 9.40 -1.77
CA LEU A 16 3.61 10.36 -2.15
C LEU A 16 3.50 11.71 -1.43
N ARG A 17 2.31 12.01 -0.82
CA ARG A 17 2.05 13.27 -0.12
C ARG A 17 2.15 14.49 -1.06
N GLU A 18 2.51 15.67 -0.49
CA GLU A 18 2.58 16.97 -1.18
C GLU A 18 3.87 17.71 -0.76
N GLY A 19 4.22 18.76 -1.49
CA GLY A 19 5.34 19.67 -1.12
C GLY A 19 6.71 19.00 -1.12
N GLU A 20 7.52 19.29 -0.11
CA GLU A 20 8.89 18.77 -0.02
C GLU A 20 8.94 17.25 0.17
N ILE A 21 7.96 16.67 0.88
CA ILE A 21 7.85 15.22 1.00
C ILE A 21 7.65 14.57 -0.37
N LEU A 22 6.78 15.15 -1.22
CA LEU A 22 6.54 14.64 -2.58
C LEU A 22 7.83 14.53 -3.38
N LYS A 23 8.65 15.58 -3.38
CA LYS A 23 9.92 15.60 -4.12
C LYS A 23 10.86 14.46 -3.70
N HIS A 24 10.90 14.18 -2.39
CA HIS A 24 11.77 13.15 -1.84
C HIS A 24 11.22 11.75 -2.09
N ALA A 25 9.94 11.55 -1.77
CA ALA A 25 9.27 10.27 -1.94
C ALA A 25 9.25 9.82 -3.41
N CYS A 26 9.10 10.75 -4.36
CA CYS A 26 9.20 10.43 -5.79
C CYS A 26 10.57 9.84 -6.16
N LYS A 27 11.67 10.46 -5.69
CA LYS A 27 13.04 9.99 -5.99
C LYS A 27 13.31 8.61 -5.42
N ASP A 28 12.90 8.36 -4.18
CA ASP A 28 13.11 7.06 -3.56
C ASP A 28 12.25 5.97 -4.25
N THR A 29 11.01 6.31 -4.60
CA THR A 29 10.10 5.40 -5.29
C THR A 29 10.58 5.06 -6.70
N GLU A 30 10.94 6.07 -7.52
CA GLU A 30 11.38 5.85 -8.91
C GLU A 30 12.65 5.02 -9.01
N LYS A 31 13.49 5.04 -7.98
CA LYS A 31 14.70 4.24 -7.89
C LYS A 31 14.37 2.74 -7.89
N GLN A 32 13.43 2.33 -7.07
CA GLN A 32 13.11 0.93 -6.83
C GLN A 32 11.96 0.39 -7.70
N PHE A 33 10.97 1.23 -8.03
CA PHE A 33 9.75 0.83 -8.71
C PHE A 33 9.62 1.42 -10.11
N ALA A 34 9.01 0.68 -11.02
CA ALA A 34 8.67 1.15 -12.36
C ALA A 34 7.35 1.94 -12.36
N ARG A 35 6.40 1.50 -11.55
CA ARG A 35 5.07 2.08 -11.39
C ARG A 35 4.63 2.03 -9.94
N ALA A 36 3.68 2.89 -9.58
CA ALA A 36 3.04 2.77 -8.29
C ALA A 36 1.58 3.22 -8.32
N ILE A 37 0.70 2.49 -7.60
CA ILE A 37 -0.67 2.92 -7.32
C ILE A 37 -0.61 3.98 -6.22
N VAL A 38 -0.92 5.22 -6.59
CA VAL A 38 -0.79 6.40 -5.72
C VAL A 38 -2.11 6.66 -5.00
N MET A 39 -2.06 6.66 -3.67
CA MET A 39 -3.24 6.86 -2.83
C MET A 39 -3.72 8.32 -2.83
N PRO A 40 -5.05 8.54 -2.81
CA PRO A 40 -5.68 9.84 -3.07
C PRO A 40 -5.93 10.68 -1.82
N ASN A 41 -5.55 10.21 -0.61
CA ASN A 41 -5.86 10.85 0.67
C ASN A 41 -4.85 11.95 1.03
N LEU A 42 -4.75 12.96 0.18
CA LEU A 42 -4.03 14.20 0.47
C LEU A 42 -4.80 15.05 1.49
N LYS A 43 -4.24 16.19 1.91
CA LYS A 43 -4.99 17.16 2.75
C LYS A 43 -6.32 17.54 2.11
N THR A 44 -6.31 17.78 0.79
CA THR A 44 -7.51 17.85 -0.03
C THR A 44 -7.60 16.56 -0.85
N PRO A 45 -8.50 15.62 -0.51
CA PRO A 45 -8.59 14.34 -1.21
C PRO A 45 -8.90 14.48 -2.70
N ILE A 46 -8.34 13.61 -3.51
CA ILE A 46 -8.54 13.58 -4.97
C ILE A 46 -9.83 12.83 -5.28
N ARG A 47 -10.87 13.53 -5.70
CA ARG A 47 -12.22 12.99 -5.88
C ARG A 47 -12.68 12.93 -7.34
N SER A 48 -11.86 13.40 -8.28
CA SER A 48 -12.22 13.43 -9.70
C SER A 48 -11.01 13.15 -10.59
N VAL A 49 -11.25 12.70 -11.82
CA VAL A 49 -10.20 12.48 -12.83
C VAL A 49 -9.42 13.78 -13.08
N GLY A 50 -10.08 14.93 -13.18
CA GLY A 50 -9.39 16.21 -13.37
C GLY A 50 -8.50 16.64 -12.21
N GLN A 51 -8.84 16.25 -10.96
CA GLN A 51 -7.94 16.44 -9.81
C GLN A 51 -6.77 15.45 -9.86
N ALA A 52 -7.02 14.19 -10.25
CA ALA A 52 -5.99 13.18 -10.42
C ALA A 52 -4.98 13.59 -11.49
N GLU A 53 -5.43 14.17 -12.61
CA GLU A 53 -4.56 14.72 -13.66
C GLU A 53 -3.62 15.81 -13.13
N LYS A 54 -4.13 16.74 -12.32
CA LYS A 54 -3.30 17.79 -11.70
C LYS A 54 -2.22 17.18 -10.80
N TYR A 55 -2.60 16.27 -9.92
CA TYR A 55 -1.64 15.64 -9.02
C TYR A 55 -0.65 14.75 -9.79
N TYR A 56 -1.09 14.04 -10.83
CA TYR A 56 -0.21 13.32 -11.75
C TYR A 56 0.86 14.25 -12.33
N GLN A 57 0.48 15.44 -12.82
CA GLN A 57 1.44 16.41 -13.35
C GLN A 57 2.41 16.92 -12.27
N ASP A 58 1.96 17.09 -11.04
CA ASP A 58 2.82 17.50 -9.94
C ASP A 58 3.83 16.40 -9.56
N ILE A 59 3.41 15.13 -9.59
CA ILE A 59 4.31 13.99 -9.44
C ILE A 59 5.33 13.96 -10.58
N LYS A 60 4.89 14.05 -11.83
CA LYS A 60 5.77 14.01 -13.02
C LYS A 60 6.83 15.11 -13.03
N LYS A 61 6.57 16.28 -12.47
CA LYS A 61 7.56 17.36 -12.30
C LYS A 61 8.66 17.01 -11.29
N ASN A 62 8.39 16.11 -10.36
CA ASN A 62 9.30 15.72 -9.28
C ASN A 62 10.04 14.39 -9.54
N ILE A 63 9.67 13.69 -10.60
CA ILE A 63 10.38 12.50 -11.10
C ILE A 63 11.57 12.98 -11.92
N GLY A 64 12.71 12.26 -11.81
CA GLY A 64 13.90 12.53 -12.61
C GLY A 64 13.73 12.08 -14.08
N ILE A 65 14.83 11.63 -14.69
CA ILE A 65 14.84 11.13 -16.08
C ILE A 65 14.28 9.68 -16.16
N SER A 66 13.78 9.14 -15.05
CA SER A 66 13.29 7.77 -15.02
C SER A 66 11.96 7.61 -15.76
N ASN A 67 11.69 6.36 -16.18
CA ASN A 67 10.41 5.97 -16.77
C ASN A 67 9.37 5.57 -15.71
N PHE A 68 9.46 6.11 -14.48
CA PHE A 68 8.48 5.84 -13.44
C PHE A 68 7.10 6.39 -13.82
N GLU A 69 6.09 5.55 -13.66
CA GLU A 69 4.72 5.89 -14.02
C GLU A 69 3.80 5.84 -12.78
N PRO A 70 3.27 6.98 -12.31
CA PRO A 70 2.27 7.02 -11.26
C PRO A 70 0.91 6.58 -11.79
N LEU A 71 0.32 5.57 -11.15
CA LEU A 71 -1.02 5.06 -11.43
C LEU A 71 -1.98 5.68 -10.40
N MET A 72 -2.77 6.62 -10.83
CA MET A 72 -3.59 7.43 -9.94
C MET A 72 -4.82 6.69 -9.43
N THR A 73 -5.35 7.13 -8.28
CA THR A 73 -6.62 6.66 -7.75
C THR A 73 -7.50 7.83 -7.32
N LEU A 74 -8.82 7.61 -7.24
CA LEU A 74 -9.75 8.59 -6.67
C LEU A 74 -10.12 8.19 -5.24
N PHE A 75 -10.37 9.20 -4.42
CA PHE A 75 -10.94 9.03 -3.09
C PHE A 75 -12.43 8.74 -3.22
N PHE A 76 -12.86 7.59 -2.70
CA PHE A 76 -14.27 7.19 -2.72
C PHE A 76 -15.12 8.13 -1.85
N THR A 77 -16.21 8.62 -2.38
CA THR A 77 -17.23 9.37 -1.64
C THR A 77 -18.63 8.89 -2.05
N ASP A 78 -19.61 9.09 -1.19
CA ASP A 78 -21.02 8.84 -1.49
C ASP A 78 -21.59 9.79 -2.57
N LEU A 79 -20.83 10.80 -2.96
CA LEU A 79 -21.18 11.75 -4.05
C LEU A 79 -20.66 11.31 -5.43
N LEU A 80 -19.91 10.20 -5.50
CA LEU A 80 -19.48 9.64 -6.79
C LEU A 80 -20.70 9.30 -7.64
N ASN A 81 -20.65 9.71 -8.91
CA ASN A 81 -21.74 9.48 -9.85
C ASN A 81 -21.28 8.67 -11.06
N SER A 82 -22.26 8.22 -11.85
CA SER A 82 -22.03 7.41 -13.05
C SER A 82 -21.08 8.07 -14.05
N ASP A 83 -21.12 9.39 -14.19
CA ASP A 83 -20.28 10.08 -15.18
C ASP A 83 -18.82 10.11 -14.77
N GLU A 84 -18.54 10.28 -13.48
CA GLU A 84 -17.15 10.21 -12.99
C GLU A 84 -16.60 8.79 -13.07
N ILE A 85 -17.41 7.76 -12.75
CA ILE A 85 -17.03 6.35 -12.89
C ILE A 85 -16.72 6.00 -14.36
N LYS A 86 -17.53 6.51 -15.32
CA LYS A 86 -17.25 6.35 -16.75
C LYS A 86 -15.93 7.02 -17.15
N LYS A 87 -15.64 8.24 -16.64
CA LYS A 87 -14.34 8.89 -16.90
C LYS A 87 -13.19 8.06 -16.36
N VAL A 88 -13.31 7.49 -15.16
CA VAL A 88 -12.31 6.58 -14.60
C VAL A 88 -12.12 5.37 -15.50
N SER A 89 -13.18 4.74 -15.99
CA SER A 89 -13.12 3.51 -16.78
C SER A 89 -12.40 3.68 -18.14
N VAL A 90 -12.31 4.88 -18.66
CA VAL A 90 -11.61 5.21 -19.92
C VAL A 90 -10.32 6.00 -19.71
N SER A 91 -9.98 6.32 -18.46
CA SER A 91 -8.77 7.05 -18.12
C SER A 91 -7.52 6.18 -18.32
N SER A 92 -6.47 6.74 -18.88
CA SER A 92 -5.16 6.08 -18.96
C SER A 92 -4.31 6.25 -17.72
N ILE A 93 -4.70 7.15 -16.79
CA ILE A 93 -3.91 7.46 -15.59
C ILE A 93 -4.60 7.05 -14.29
N VAL A 94 -5.94 6.90 -14.25
CA VAL A 94 -6.68 6.51 -13.04
C VAL A 94 -6.97 5.01 -13.11
N HIS A 95 -6.52 4.25 -12.12
CA HIS A 95 -6.54 2.78 -12.12
C HIS A 95 -7.46 2.16 -11.09
N GLY A 96 -8.14 2.98 -10.27
CA GLY A 96 -9.10 2.51 -9.28
C GLY A 96 -9.65 3.62 -8.40
N ILE A 97 -10.57 3.24 -7.52
CA ILE A 97 -11.18 4.15 -6.55
C ILE A 97 -10.96 3.56 -5.16
N LYS A 98 -10.35 4.37 -4.27
CA LYS A 98 -9.94 3.97 -2.92
C LYS A 98 -10.98 4.37 -1.89
N LEU A 99 -11.54 3.39 -1.21
CA LEU A 99 -12.48 3.56 -0.11
C LEU A 99 -11.74 3.56 1.23
N TYR A 100 -12.06 4.57 2.04
CA TYR A 100 -11.71 4.66 3.44
C TYR A 100 -12.99 4.77 4.26
N PRO A 101 -13.22 3.93 5.28
CA PRO A 101 -14.18 4.26 6.31
C PRO A 101 -13.80 5.56 7.03
N SER A 102 -14.78 6.33 7.45
CA SER A 102 -14.58 7.67 8.02
C SER A 102 -13.69 7.63 9.27
N GLY A 103 -12.60 8.40 9.26
CA GLY A 103 -11.71 8.59 10.42
C GLY A 103 -10.81 7.41 10.78
N VAL A 104 -10.72 6.36 9.96
CA VAL A 104 -9.90 5.16 10.28
C VAL A 104 -8.40 5.39 10.14
N THR A 105 -7.96 6.34 9.31
CA THR A 105 -6.54 6.63 9.08
C THR A 105 -6.30 8.10 8.73
N THR A 106 -5.06 8.46 8.46
CA THR A 106 -4.66 9.84 8.09
C THR A 106 -5.47 10.37 6.91
N ASN A 107 -6.00 11.59 7.04
CA ASN A 107 -6.81 12.29 6.02
C ASN A 107 -8.05 11.51 5.53
N SER A 108 -8.65 10.67 6.38
CA SER A 108 -9.86 9.89 6.04
C SER A 108 -11.15 10.40 6.70
N THR A 109 -11.16 11.55 7.33
CA THR A 109 -12.35 12.11 8.00
C THR A 109 -13.54 12.32 7.07
N SER A 110 -13.30 12.51 5.78
CA SER A 110 -14.34 12.60 4.73
C SER A 110 -14.60 11.25 4.03
N GLY A 111 -14.21 10.15 4.65
CA GLY A 111 -14.49 8.79 4.19
C GLY A 111 -15.94 8.38 4.37
N ILE A 112 -16.23 7.11 4.19
CA ILE A 112 -17.59 6.58 4.19
C ILE A 112 -18.03 6.18 5.60
N ASP A 113 -19.21 6.64 6.01
CA ASP A 113 -19.81 6.27 7.31
C ASP A 113 -20.74 5.05 7.19
N SER A 114 -21.36 4.81 6.03
CA SER A 114 -22.24 3.66 5.79
C SER A 114 -21.92 3.03 4.43
N ILE A 115 -21.50 1.78 4.46
CA ILE A 115 -21.15 0.98 3.28
C ILE A 115 -22.39 0.69 2.43
N GLU A 116 -23.53 0.45 3.06
CA GLU A 116 -24.78 0.07 2.40
C GLU A 116 -25.28 1.18 1.45
N LYS A 117 -25.01 2.45 1.79
CA LYS A 117 -25.33 3.60 0.92
C LYS A 117 -24.51 3.65 -0.38
N CYS A 118 -23.44 2.86 -0.46
CA CYS A 118 -22.52 2.84 -1.58
C CYS A 118 -22.81 1.75 -2.60
N PHE A 119 -23.79 0.87 -2.37
CA PHE A 119 -24.06 -0.30 -3.21
C PHE A 119 -24.36 0.05 -4.66
N ASN A 120 -25.11 1.12 -4.92
CA ASN A 120 -25.33 1.62 -6.27
C ASN A 120 -24.04 2.07 -6.98
N ILE A 121 -23.06 2.57 -6.22
CA ILE A 121 -21.74 2.95 -6.75
C ILE A 121 -20.91 1.70 -7.05
N PHE A 122 -20.95 0.69 -6.16
CA PHE A 122 -20.27 -0.59 -6.38
C PHE A 122 -20.81 -1.31 -7.62
N GLU A 123 -22.12 -1.29 -7.86
CA GLU A 123 -22.73 -1.82 -9.07
C GLU A 123 -22.21 -1.10 -10.32
N LEU A 124 -22.12 0.23 -10.31
CA LEU A 124 -21.56 1.00 -11.41
C LEU A 124 -20.07 0.68 -11.62
N MET A 125 -19.27 0.57 -10.55
CA MET A 125 -17.86 0.19 -10.64
C MET A 125 -17.70 -1.20 -11.24
N GLN A 126 -18.49 -2.18 -10.79
CA GLN A 126 -18.52 -3.51 -11.37
C GLN A 126 -18.85 -3.49 -12.86
N LYS A 127 -19.93 -2.80 -13.24
CA LYS A 127 -20.39 -2.66 -14.63
C LYS A 127 -19.33 -2.04 -15.55
N HIS A 128 -18.59 -1.06 -15.06
CA HIS A 128 -17.55 -0.36 -15.83
C HIS A 128 -16.15 -0.95 -15.65
N GLY A 129 -16.00 -2.01 -14.86
CA GLY A 129 -14.73 -2.69 -14.62
C GLY A 129 -13.71 -1.85 -13.84
N VAL A 130 -14.16 -0.89 -13.04
CA VAL A 130 -13.32 -0.03 -12.19
C VAL A 130 -13.00 -0.76 -10.89
N PRO A 131 -11.72 -0.95 -10.51
CA PRO A 131 -11.37 -1.61 -9.26
C PRO A 131 -11.73 -0.79 -8.03
N LEU A 132 -12.23 -1.46 -6.99
CA LEU A 132 -12.43 -0.94 -5.65
C LEU A 132 -11.25 -1.33 -4.77
N LEU A 133 -10.54 -0.35 -4.22
CA LEU A 133 -9.44 -0.52 -3.30
C LEU A 133 -9.93 -0.15 -1.90
N ILE A 134 -9.77 -1.04 -0.92
CA ILE A 134 -10.41 -0.85 0.39
C ILE A 134 -9.38 -0.85 1.51
N HIS A 135 -9.40 0.21 2.34
CA HIS A 135 -8.87 0.18 3.70
C HIS A 135 -9.95 -0.46 4.58
N ALA A 136 -9.79 -1.73 4.90
CA ALA A 136 -10.87 -2.52 5.50
C ALA A 136 -10.75 -2.58 7.03
N GLU A 137 -11.00 -1.47 7.71
CA GLU A 137 -11.10 -1.39 9.17
C GLU A 137 -12.44 -0.76 9.59
N SER A 138 -13.06 -1.31 10.63
CA SER A 138 -14.26 -0.71 11.21
C SER A 138 -13.95 0.65 11.83
N ASN A 139 -14.79 1.65 11.55
CA ASN A 139 -14.73 2.97 12.19
C ASN A 139 -15.53 3.07 13.49
N ASP A 140 -16.15 1.98 13.93
CA ASP A 140 -16.84 1.86 15.20
C ASP A 140 -15.84 1.94 16.36
N LYS A 141 -15.90 3.02 17.15
CA LYS A 141 -14.98 3.29 18.26
C LYS A 141 -15.11 2.31 19.42
N SER A 142 -16.19 1.55 19.50
CA SER A 142 -16.38 0.51 20.50
C SER A 142 -15.61 -0.78 20.21
N ILE A 143 -15.14 -0.94 18.95
CA ILE A 143 -14.38 -2.11 18.53
C ILE A 143 -12.89 -1.90 18.86
N ASP A 144 -12.30 -2.92 19.51
CA ASP A 144 -10.86 -2.95 19.75
C ASP A 144 -10.07 -2.73 18.46
N ILE A 145 -9.06 -1.87 18.52
CA ILE A 145 -8.26 -1.50 17.34
C ILE A 145 -7.61 -2.71 16.66
N PHE A 146 -7.31 -3.78 17.42
CA PHE A 146 -6.74 -5.00 16.88
C PHE A 146 -7.76 -5.89 16.14
N ASP A 147 -9.06 -5.69 16.37
CA ASP A 147 -10.14 -6.50 15.79
C ASP A 147 -10.87 -5.79 14.63
N ARG A 148 -10.55 -4.52 14.36
CA ARG A 148 -11.28 -3.69 13.38
C ARG A 148 -11.26 -4.25 11.97
N GLU A 149 -10.14 -4.84 11.52
CA GLU A 149 -10.04 -5.47 10.20
C GLU A 149 -10.96 -6.69 10.12
N LYS A 150 -10.91 -7.59 11.10
CA LYS A 150 -11.81 -8.75 11.17
C LYS A 150 -13.27 -8.33 11.17
N VAL A 151 -13.65 -7.35 12.01
CA VAL A 151 -15.03 -6.87 12.07
C VAL A 151 -15.50 -6.27 10.75
N PHE A 152 -14.62 -5.58 10.02
CA PHE A 152 -14.97 -5.05 8.70
C PHE A 152 -15.20 -6.16 7.68
N ILE A 153 -14.40 -7.23 7.72
CA ILE A 153 -14.60 -8.41 6.86
C ILE A 153 -15.98 -9.01 7.13
N ASP A 154 -16.28 -9.26 8.42
CA ASP A 154 -17.51 -9.94 8.83
C ASP A 154 -18.78 -9.11 8.52
N ARG A 155 -18.73 -7.79 8.71
CA ARG A 155 -19.91 -6.92 8.56
C ARG A 155 -20.12 -6.40 7.13
N HIS A 156 -19.05 -6.18 6.38
CA HIS A 156 -19.15 -5.43 5.13
C HIS A 156 -18.48 -6.12 3.93
N LEU A 157 -17.21 -6.54 4.05
CA LEU A 157 -16.46 -7.01 2.89
C LEU A 157 -17.04 -8.30 2.31
N SER A 158 -17.51 -9.21 3.18
CA SER A 158 -18.17 -10.46 2.78
C SER A 158 -19.47 -10.19 2.02
N GLU A 159 -20.26 -9.22 2.45
CA GLU A 159 -21.49 -8.80 1.78
C GLU A 159 -21.17 -8.15 0.43
N ILE A 160 -20.23 -7.20 0.37
CA ILE A 160 -19.79 -6.57 -0.89
C ILE A 160 -19.37 -7.63 -1.90
N HIS A 161 -18.56 -8.62 -1.48
CA HIS A 161 -18.10 -9.68 -2.37
C HIS A 161 -19.22 -10.58 -2.86
N THR A 162 -20.25 -10.83 -2.03
CA THR A 162 -21.41 -11.66 -2.38
C THR A 162 -22.34 -10.93 -3.34
N GLU A 163 -22.66 -9.67 -3.07
CA GLU A 163 -23.59 -8.87 -3.88
C GLU A 163 -22.97 -8.41 -5.21
N PHE A 164 -21.64 -8.22 -5.24
CA PHE A 164 -20.93 -7.74 -6.43
C PHE A 164 -19.81 -8.71 -6.85
N PRO A 165 -20.13 -9.94 -7.31
CA PRO A 165 -19.14 -11.01 -7.52
C PRO A 165 -18.15 -10.72 -8.66
N ASP A 166 -18.46 -9.82 -9.59
CA ASP A 166 -17.59 -9.42 -10.69
C ASP A 166 -16.81 -8.12 -10.40
N LEU A 167 -17.07 -7.46 -9.27
CA LEU A 167 -16.32 -6.29 -8.83
C LEU A 167 -14.88 -6.71 -8.50
N ARG A 168 -13.90 -6.06 -9.14
CA ARG A 168 -12.49 -6.26 -8.76
C ARG A 168 -12.24 -5.51 -7.46
N ILE A 169 -11.80 -6.23 -6.42
CA ILE A 169 -11.53 -5.68 -5.10
C ILE A 169 -10.06 -5.90 -4.75
N VAL A 170 -9.37 -4.83 -4.34
CA VAL A 170 -8.07 -4.93 -3.68
C VAL A 170 -8.26 -4.70 -2.19
N PHE A 171 -8.07 -5.74 -1.41
CA PHE A 171 -7.98 -5.63 0.04
C PHE A 171 -6.57 -5.13 0.37
N GLU A 172 -6.49 -3.85 0.69
CA GLU A 172 -5.21 -3.16 0.85
C GLU A 172 -4.55 -3.49 2.19
N HIS A 173 -3.19 -3.59 2.16
CA HIS A 173 -2.32 -3.69 3.34
C HIS A 173 -2.86 -4.62 4.44
N ILE A 174 -3.25 -5.85 4.04
CA ILE A 174 -3.81 -6.84 4.96
C ILE A 174 -2.89 -7.09 6.15
N SER A 175 -3.47 -7.25 7.34
CA SER A 175 -2.71 -7.32 8.59
C SER A 175 -3.10 -8.48 9.50
N THR A 176 -4.19 -9.22 9.21
CA THR A 176 -4.70 -10.32 10.03
C THR A 176 -4.72 -11.65 9.27
N LYS A 177 -4.76 -12.74 10.04
CA LYS A 177 -4.99 -14.08 9.50
C LYS A 177 -6.37 -14.16 8.83
N GLU A 178 -7.40 -13.54 9.40
CA GLU A 178 -8.75 -13.51 8.85
C GLU A 178 -8.79 -12.84 7.47
N ALA A 179 -7.99 -11.79 7.26
CA ALA A 179 -7.86 -11.16 5.94
C ALA A 179 -7.23 -12.10 4.92
N VAL A 180 -6.19 -12.83 5.31
CA VAL A 180 -5.58 -13.87 4.46
C VAL A 180 -6.60 -14.94 4.10
N ASP A 181 -7.31 -15.48 5.09
CA ASP A 181 -8.31 -16.54 4.90
C ASP A 181 -9.44 -16.08 3.97
N PHE A 182 -9.93 -14.83 4.14
CA PHE A 182 -10.93 -14.23 3.26
C PHE A 182 -10.43 -14.16 1.81
N VAL A 183 -9.24 -13.63 1.57
CA VAL A 183 -8.69 -13.49 0.20
C VAL A 183 -8.47 -14.86 -0.44
N VAL A 184 -8.01 -15.85 0.31
CA VAL A 184 -7.84 -17.23 -0.18
C VAL A 184 -9.19 -17.81 -0.62
N ALA A 185 -10.24 -17.66 0.18
CA ALA A 185 -11.58 -18.20 -0.08
C ALA A 185 -12.33 -17.44 -1.18
N ALA A 186 -12.09 -16.14 -1.36
CA ALA A 186 -12.75 -15.31 -2.36
C ALA A 186 -12.45 -15.77 -3.80
N ASN A 187 -13.22 -15.29 -4.78
CA ASN A 187 -12.98 -15.56 -6.20
C ASN A 187 -11.75 -14.80 -6.74
N ASN A 188 -11.40 -14.99 -8.01
CA ASN A 188 -10.22 -14.37 -8.65
C ASN A 188 -10.38 -12.86 -8.93
N LYS A 189 -11.47 -12.23 -8.53
CA LYS A 189 -11.66 -10.78 -8.60
C LYS A 189 -11.15 -10.07 -7.34
N VAL A 190 -10.80 -10.82 -6.29
CA VAL A 190 -10.24 -10.29 -5.06
C VAL A 190 -8.74 -10.54 -5.02
N GLY A 191 -7.98 -9.48 -4.83
CA GLY A 191 -6.55 -9.50 -4.54
C GLY A 191 -6.24 -8.70 -3.29
N ALA A 192 -5.02 -8.81 -2.78
CA ALA A 192 -4.59 -8.07 -1.59
C ALA A 192 -3.16 -7.56 -1.71
N THR A 193 -2.90 -6.37 -1.18
CA THR A 193 -1.55 -5.84 -1.00
C THR A 193 -0.98 -6.26 0.35
N ILE A 194 0.31 -6.57 0.36
CA ILE A 194 1.06 -6.93 1.57
C ILE A 194 2.27 -6.00 1.71
N THR A 195 2.40 -5.41 2.89
CA THR A 195 3.41 -4.40 3.21
C THR A 195 4.62 -5.02 3.91
N PRO A 196 5.81 -4.40 3.83
CA PRO A 196 6.98 -4.91 4.56
C PRO A 196 6.80 -4.79 6.07
N GLN A 197 6.14 -3.72 6.58
CA GLN A 197 5.94 -3.54 8.02
C GLN A 197 5.06 -4.63 8.64
N HIS A 198 3.98 -5.07 7.98
CA HIS A 198 3.12 -6.14 8.50
C HIS A 198 3.75 -7.54 8.41
N MET A 199 4.83 -7.69 7.63
CA MET A 199 5.63 -8.92 7.62
C MET A 199 6.80 -8.89 8.60
N LEU A 200 7.37 -7.71 8.90
CA LEU A 200 8.56 -7.57 9.73
C LEU A 200 8.24 -7.36 11.21
N LEU A 201 7.16 -6.63 11.50
CA LEU A 201 6.83 -6.14 12.83
C LEU A 201 5.50 -6.72 13.33
N ASP A 202 5.39 -6.88 14.64
CA ASP A 202 4.14 -7.15 15.34
C ASP A 202 3.88 -6.12 16.45
N ARG A 203 2.79 -6.27 17.19
CA ARG A 203 2.41 -5.30 18.22
C ARG A 203 3.44 -5.17 19.36
N ASN A 204 4.29 -6.17 19.59
CA ASN A 204 5.35 -6.06 20.58
C ASN A 204 6.43 -5.08 20.11
N ASP A 205 6.72 -5.05 18.80
CA ASP A 205 7.68 -4.10 18.22
C ASP A 205 7.20 -2.64 18.33
N LEU A 206 5.90 -2.42 18.45
CA LEU A 206 5.31 -1.10 18.67
C LEU A 206 5.28 -0.70 20.15
N LEU A 207 4.95 -1.65 21.06
CA LEU A 207 4.50 -1.36 22.42
C LEU A 207 5.47 -1.83 23.52
N SER A 208 6.31 -2.85 23.27
CA SER A 208 7.19 -3.41 24.27
C SER A 208 8.44 -2.57 24.49
N GLY A 209 8.76 -2.29 25.74
CA GLY A 209 9.90 -1.46 26.13
C GLY A 209 9.71 0.05 25.90
N GLY A 210 8.46 0.49 25.71
CA GLY A 210 8.05 1.85 25.41
C GLY A 210 7.42 1.98 24.04
N ILE A 211 6.61 3.01 23.85
CA ILE A 211 5.92 3.28 22.57
C ILE A 211 6.95 3.70 21.52
N LYS A 212 6.90 3.06 20.36
CA LYS A 212 7.76 3.40 19.21
C LYS A 212 6.93 4.09 18.11
N PRO A 213 6.84 5.41 18.09
CA PRO A 213 5.95 6.14 17.19
C PRO A 213 6.24 5.88 15.70
N HIS A 214 7.50 5.60 15.34
CA HIS A 214 7.89 5.30 13.95
C HIS A 214 7.44 3.93 13.46
N HIS A 215 6.98 3.02 14.35
CA HIS A 215 6.34 1.75 14.02
C HIS A 215 4.79 1.85 13.98
N TYR A 216 4.23 3.04 14.24
CA TYR A 216 2.77 3.22 14.22
C TYR A 216 2.26 3.43 12.79
N CYS A 217 1.38 2.53 12.36
CA CYS A 217 0.65 2.56 11.10
C CYS A 217 -0.81 2.11 11.32
N LEU A 218 -1.65 2.29 10.32
CA LEU A 218 -3.01 1.75 10.27
C LEU A 218 -3.22 1.06 8.91
N PRO A 219 -3.64 -0.23 8.91
CA PRO A 219 -3.98 -1.05 10.08
C PRO A 219 -2.83 -1.17 11.06
N ILE A 220 -3.18 -1.18 12.37
CA ILE A 220 -2.15 -1.33 13.42
C ILE A 220 -1.46 -2.70 13.31
N LEU A 221 -0.18 -2.77 13.70
CA LEU A 221 0.55 -4.02 13.80
C LEU A 221 -0.18 -5.00 14.72
N LYS A 222 -0.40 -6.23 14.24
CA LYS A 222 -1.21 -7.24 14.92
C LYS A 222 -0.35 -8.19 15.76
N ARG A 223 -0.87 -9.36 16.10
CA ARG A 223 -0.15 -10.42 16.83
C ARG A 223 0.88 -11.11 15.95
N ALA A 224 1.81 -11.84 16.58
CA ALA A 224 2.83 -12.61 15.85
C ALA A 224 2.21 -13.68 14.93
N GLU A 225 1.10 -14.31 15.33
CA GLU A 225 0.37 -15.26 14.49
C GLU A 225 -0.20 -14.62 13.21
N ASP A 226 -0.73 -13.40 13.30
CA ASP A 226 -1.20 -12.64 12.15
C ASP A 226 -0.05 -12.31 11.19
N ARG A 227 1.06 -11.80 11.74
CA ARG A 227 2.28 -11.54 10.98
C ARG A 227 2.76 -12.78 10.23
N LEU A 228 2.76 -13.95 10.88
CA LEU A 228 3.15 -15.21 10.25
C LEU A 228 2.21 -15.58 9.10
N ALA A 229 0.88 -15.44 9.29
CA ALA A 229 -0.10 -15.69 8.23
C ALA A 229 0.10 -14.78 7.02
N VAL A 230 0.38 -13.48 7.24
CA VAL A 230 0.68 -12.51 6.17
C VAL A 230 1.97 -12.87 5.43
N ILE A 231 3.03 -13.30 6.12
CA ILE A 231 4.26 -13.79 5.49
C ILE A 231 3.97 -15.01 4.62
N GLU A 232 3.27 -16.01 5.16
CA GLU A 232 2.95 -17.24 4.41
C GLU A 232 2.10 -16.93 3.16
N ALA A 233 1.18 -15.98 3.23
CA ALA A 233 0.42 -15.49 2.08
C ALA A 233 1.34 -14.89 1.00
N ALA A 234 2.28 -14.01 1.38
CA ALA A 234 3.21 -13.37 0.46
C ALA A 234 4.10 -14.38 -0.29
N ILE A 235 4.59 -15.40 0.42
CA ILE A 235 5.47 -16.43 -0.16
C ILE A 235 4.74 -17.64 -0.75
N SER A 236 3.41 -17.67 -0.68
CA SER A 236 2.58 -18.81 -1.17
C SER A 236 2.70 -19.04 -2.67
N GLY A 237 3.02 -18.01 -3.45
CA GLY A 237 2.97 -18.03 -4.91
C GLY A 237 1.56 -17.86 -5.48
N SER A 238 0.56 -17.59 -4.63
CA SER A 238 -0.80 -17.25 -5.06
C SER A 238 -0.82 -15.87 -5.74
N LYS A 239 -1.44 -15.80 -6.92
CA LYS A 239 -1.58 -14.55 -7.70
C LYS A 239 -2.47 -13.49 -7.02
N LYS A 240 -3.15 -13.86 -5.95
CA LYS A 240 -4.03 -12.96 -5.20
C LYS A 240 -3.26 -12.01 -4.28
N PHE A 241 -2.01 -12.33 -3.92
CA PHE A 241 -1.18 -11.53 -3.02
C PHE A 241 -0.04 -10.88 -3.77
N PHE A 242 0.11 -9.57 -3.64
CA PHE A 242 1.15 -8.81 -4.32
C PHE A 242 1.66 -7.63 -3.49
N LEU A 243 2.80 -7.10 -3.88
CA LEU A 243 3.48 -6.03 -3.18
C LEU A 243 2.65 -4.74 -3.20
N GLY A 244 2.49 -4.14 -2.02
CA GLY A 244 2.08 -2.78 -1.83
C GLY A 244 2.72 -2.26 -0.55
N THR A 245 3.62 -1.29 -0.64
CA THR A 245 4.44 -0.89 0.51
C THR A 245 3.66 -0.19 1.60
N ASP A 246 2.57 0.49 1.26
CA ASP A 246 1.91 1.48 2.10
C ASP A 246 2.95 2.46 2.70
N SER A 247 3.98 2.79 1.90
CA SER A 247 4.95 3.79 2.30
C SER A 247 4.25 5.13 2.49
N ALA A 248 4.24 5.62 3.73
CA ALA A 248 3.45 6.76 4.15
C ALA A 248 4.31 7.72 4.98
N PRO A 249 5.12 8.57 4.31
CA PRO A 249 6.05 9.46 5.00
C PRO A 249 5.33 10.52 5.85
N HIS A 250 5.88 10.76 7.05
CA HIS A 250 5.56 11.85 7.95
C HIS A 250 6.85 12.37 8.55
N PHE A 251 6.94 13.67 8.79
CA PHE A 251 8.07 14.23 9.50
C PHE A 251 8.15 13.72 10.94
N ARG A 252 9.35 13.65 11.46
CA ARG A 252 9.64 13.16 12.82
C ARG A 252 8.76 13.85 13.87
N HIS A 253 8.67 15.18 13.85
CA HIS A 253 7.86 15.94 14.81
C HIS A 253 6.37 15.59 14.76
N GLN A 254 5.84 15.18 13.60
CA GLN A 254 4.45 14.75 13.46
C GLN A 254 4.19 13.35 14.06
N LYS A 255 5.17 12.46 13.93
CA LYS A 255 5.13 11.10 14.51
C LYS A 255 5.31 11.13 16.02
N GLU A 256 6.20 12.00 16.54
CA GLU A 256 6.56 12.14 17.96
C GLU A 256 5.71 13.20 18.69
N SER A 257 4.52 13.50 18.17
CA SER A 257 3.53 14.38 18.79
C SER A 257 2.48 13.61 19.57
N SER A 258 1.69 14.31 20.38
CA SER A 258 0.57 13.73 21.12
C SER A 258 -0.50 13.11 20.21
N CYS A 259 -0.63 13.59 18.98
CA CYS A 259 -1.53 13.01 17.97
C CYS A 259 -0.95 11.75 17.33
N GLY A 260 0.37 11.70 17.06
CA GLY A 260 1.08 10.59 16.44
C GLY A 260 0.51 10.22 15.07
N CYS A 261 1.06 10.74 13.96
CA CYS A 261 0.57 10.38 12.64
C CYS A 261 0.79 8.90 12.33
N ALA A 262 -0.27 8.21 11.87
CA ALA A 262 -0.17 6.84 11.37
C ALA A 262 0.49 6.81 9.98
N GLY A 263 1.50 5.98 9.82
CA GLY A 263 2.23 5.78 8.56
C GLY A 263 3.70 5.50 8.79
N ILE A 264 4.26 4.58 8.00
CA ILE A 264 5.66 4.15 8.07
C ILE A 264 6.29 4.45 6.71
N TYR A 265 7.50 5.01 6.69
CA TYR A 265 8.23 5.28 5.47
C TYR A 265 9.15 4.11 5.12
N SER A 266 8.84 3.40 4.05
CA SER A 266 9.58 2.21 3.60
C SER A 266 10.09 2.29 2.15
N ALA A 267 9.57 3.20 1.31
CA ALA A 267 9.89 3.24 -0.13
C ALA A 267 11.38 3.34 -0.45
N ALA A 268 12.17 4.02 0.38
CA ALA A 268 13.60 4.19 0.16
C ALA A 268 14.38 2.87 0.09
N TYR A 269 13.92 1.84 0.82
CA TYR A 269 14.61 0.55 0.98
C TYR A 269 13.64 -0.64 0.89
N ALA A 270 12.54 -0.48 0.20
CA ALA A 270 11.46 -1.47 0.20
C ALA A 270 11.93 -2.83 -0.34
N MET A 271 12.67 -2.87 -1.45
CA MET A 271 13.08 -4.12 -2.07
C MET A 271 14.15 -4.85 -1.26
N GLU A 272 15.00 -4.13 -0.54
CA GLU A 272 15.95 -4.71 0.42
C GLU A 272 15.23 -5.39 1.58
N LEU A 273 14.18 -4.76 2.10
CA LEU A 273 13.33 -5.32 3.16
C LEU A 273 12.60 -6.58 2.67
N TYR A 274 11.93 -6.52 1.52
CA TYR A 274 11.25 -7.69 0.95
C TYR A 274 12.22 -8.83 0.63
N ALA A 275 13.40 -8.53 0.07
CA ALA A 275 14.39 -9.57 -0.22
C ALA A 275 14.87 -10.27 1.05
N SER A 276 15.10 -9.51 2.14
CA SER A 276 15.48 -10.06 3.44
C SER A 276 14.39 -10.96 4.03
N ILE A 277 13.10 -10.57 3.91
CA ILE A 277 11.96 -11.37 4.37
C ILE A 277 11.88 -12.68 3.57
N PHE A 278 11.88 -12.59 2.24
CA PHE A 278 11.75 -13.76 1.37
C PHE A 278 12.94 -14.72 1.52
N GLU A 279 14.16 -14.19 1.70
CA GLU A 279 15.34 -15.01 1.99
C GLU A 279 15.19 -15.75 3.30
N SER A 280 14.73 -15.10 4.37
CA SER A 280 14.56 -15.73 5.70
C SER A 280 13.59 -16.91 5.67
N LYS A 281 12.76 -17.00 4.63
CA LYS A 281 11.78 -18.07 4.39
C LYS A 281 12.18 -19.02 3.26
N ASN A 282 13.40 -18.91 2.73
CA ASN A 282 13.89 -19.69 1.58
C ASN A 282 12.96 -19.55 0.34
N ALA A 283 12.43 -18.37 0.08
CA ALA A 283 11.42 -18.09 -0.95
C ALA A 283 11.83 -16.96 -1.92
N LEU A 284 13.13 -16.64 -2.04
CA LEU A 284 13.62 -15.59 -2.96
C LEU A 284 13.19 -15.80 -4.41
N ASP A 285 13.02 -17.04 -4.85
CA ASP A 285 12.53 -17.42 -6.17
C ASP A 285 11.10 -16.93 -6.45
N LYS A 286 10.32 -16.64 -5.42
CA LYS A 286 8.94 -16.16 -5.52
C LYS A 286 8.83 -14.64 -5.51
N LEU A 287 9.90 -13.92 -5.12
CA LEU A 287 9.87 -12.46 -4.94
C LEU A 287 9.54 -11.73 -6.26
N GLU A 288 10.08 -12.15 -7.40
CA GLU A 288 9.79 -11.50 -8.69
C GLU A 288 8.31 -11.59 -9.04
N ASN A 289 7.67 -12.73 -8.82
CA ASN A 289 6.25 -12.88 -9.12
C ASN A 289 5.39 -12.00 -8.20
N PHE A 290 5.69 -12.00 -6.90
CA PHE A 290 5.00 -11.20 -5.90
C PHE A 290 5.13 -9.70 -6.14
N SER A 291 6.32 -9.22 -6.49
CA SER A 291 6.61 -7.79 -6.59
C SER A 291 6.40 -7.19 -7.99
N SER A 292 6.50 -8.02 -9.06
CA SER A 292 6.60 -7.48 -10.42
C SER A 292 5.54 -8.03 -11.38
N LYS A 293 4.81 -9.11 -11.03
CA LYS A 293 3.89 -9.77 -11.95
C LYS A 293 2.46 -9.84 -11.45
N PHE A 294 2.22 -10.28 -10.21
CA PHE A 294 0.87 -10.55 -9.72
C PHE A 294 0.01 -9.29 -9.63
N GLY A 295 0.56 -8.17 -9.15
CA GLY A 295 -0.12 -6.89 -9.17
C GLY A 295 -0.41 -6.41 -10.61
N ALA A 296 0.57 -6.54 -11.51
CA ALA A 296 0.37 -6.19 -12.93
C ALA A 296 -0.73 -7.04 -13.57
N ASP A 297 -0.76 -8.36 -13.32
CA ASP A 297 -1.84 -9.26 -13.80
C ASP A 297 -3.21 -8.79 -13.28
N PHE A 298 -3.31 -8.48 -11.97
CA PHE A 298 -4.57 -8.03 -11.35
C PHE A 298 -5.09 -6.74 -11.98
N TYR A 299 -4.20 -5.75 -12.18
CA TYR A 299 -4.56 -4.46 -12.79
C TYR A 299 -4.58 -4.50 -14.33
N LYS A 300 -4.29 -5.66 -14.96
CA LYS A 300 -4.21 -5.84 -16.41
C LYS A 300 -3.17 -4.92 -17.07
N LEU A 301 -2.03 -4.75 -16.41
CA LEU A 301 -0.91 -3.96 -16.88
C LEU A 301 0.12 -4.86 -17.59
N PRO A 302 0.82 -4.36 -18.60
CA PRO A 302 1.94 -5.10 -19.20
C PRO A 302 3.08 -5.24 -18.21
N TYR A 303 3.84 -6.35 -18.29
CA TYR A 303 5.04 -6.50 -17.46
C TYR A 303 6.13 -5.49 -17.83
N ASN A 304 6.83 -5.00 -16.80
CA ASN A 304 7.96 -4.11 -17.00
C ASN A 304 9.10 -4.81 -17.76
N LYS A 305 9.82 -4.05 -18.58
CA LYS A 305 10.96 -4.57 -19.37
C LYS A 305 12.29 -4.37 -18.66
N SER A 306 12.40 -3.33 -17.86
CA SER A 306 13.60 -3.03 -17.08
C SER A 306 13.75 -4.00 -15.91
N LYS A 307 14.98 -4.15 -15.43
CA LYS A 307 15.32 -4.98 -14.28
C LYS A 307 15.97 -4.15 -13.19
N ILE A 308 15.89 -4.65 -11.96
CA ILE A 308 16.70 -4.20 -10.85
C ILE A 308 17.64 -5.31 -10.40
N LYS A 309 18.72 -4.91 -9.74
CA LYS A 309 19.67 -5.80 -9.13
C LYS A 309 19.81 -5.49 -7.66
N LEU A 310 19.69 -6.52 -6.82
CA LEU A 310 20.06 -6.51 -5.43
C LEU A 310 21.31 -7.37 -5.25
N ILE A 311 22.24 -6.92 -4.43
CA ILE A 311 23.44 -7.68 -4.06
C ILE A 311 23.37 -8.05 -2.60
N LYS A 312 23.78 -9.27 -2.27
CA LYS A 312 23.88 -9.71 -0.88
C LYS A 312 25.13 -9.09 -0.25
N LYS A 313 24.89 -7.98 0.42
CA LYS A 313 25.91 -7.20 1.11
C LYS A 313 25.24 -6.47 2.26
N GLU A 314 25.78 -6.69 3.47
CA GLU A 314 25.32 -5.96 4.65
C GLU A 314 25.57 -4.46 4.50
N PHE A 315 24.59 -3.67 4.89
CA PHE A 315 24.72 -2.24 5.04
C PHE A 315 23.83 -1.75 6.19
N GLN A 316 24.28 -0.70 6.84
CA GLN A 316 23.52 -0.07 7.92
C GLN A 316 22.55 0.95 7.33
N MET A 317 21.27 0.81 7.70
CA MET A 317 20.24 1.78 7.37
C MET A 317 20.55 3.13 8.01
N PRO A 318 20.29 4.26 7.35
CA PRO A 318 20.44 5.56 7.98
C PRO A 318 19.44 5.70 9.15
N ASP A 319 19.88 6.36 10.22
CA ASP A 319 19.01 6.67 11.37
C ASP A 319 17.85 7.59 10.97
N LYS A 320 18.07 8.43 9.96
CA LYS A 320 17.11 9.41 9.46
C LYS A 320 17.39 9.80 8.01
N ILE A 321 16.38 10.34 7.37
CA ILE A 321 16.44 10.94 6.03
C ILE A 321 16.12 12.44 6.18
N ASN A 322 17.05 13.31 5.77
CA ASN A 322 16.87 14.75 5.86
C ASN A 322 16.10 15.29 4.64
N ILE A 323 15.07 16.09 4.88
CA ILE A 323 14.27 16.78 3.86
C ILE A 323 14.25 18.27 4.21
N GLY A 324 15.18 19.04 3.63
CA GLY A 324 15.41 20.42 4.03
C GLY A 324 15.84 20.51 5.50
N THR A 325 15.06 21.19 6.32
CA THR A 325 15.28 21.34 7.78
C THR A 325 14.57 20.26 8.60
N GLU A 326 13.78 19.40 7.96
CA GLU A 326 12.97 18.38 8.59
C GLU A 326 13.58 16.98 8.41
N GLU A 327 13.12 16.03 9.21
CA GLU A 327 13.61 14.66 9.20
C GLU A 327 12.46 13.66 9.06
N ILE A 328 12.70 12.57 8.32
CA ILE A 328 11.86 11.36 8.30
C ILE A 328 12.68 10.20 8.84
N ILE A 329 12.09 9.38 9.70
CA ILE A 329 12.72 8.15 10.21
C ILE A 329 12.19 6.99 9.34
N PRO A 330 13.04 6.33 8.55
CA PRO A 330 12.62 5.19 7.72
C PRO A 330 12.36 3.94 8.57
N LEU A 331 11.60 2.99 8.01
CA LEU A 331 11.47 1.66 8.60
C LEU A 331 12.85 1.01 8.76
N PHE A 332 13.12 0.41 9.91
CA PHE A 332 14.42 -0.19 10.25
C PHE A 332 15.59 0.82 10.32
N ALA A 333 15.32 2.08 10.65
CA ALA A 333 16.38 3.08 10.89
C ALA A 333 17.44 2.58 11.87
N GLY A 334 18.72 2.71 11.52
CA GLY A 334 19.85 2.24 12.31
C GLY A 334 20.09 0.74 12.32
N GLU A 335 19.21 -0.06 11.74
CA GLU A 335 19.37 -1.51 11.65
C GLU A 335 20.24 -1.93 10.45
N THR A 336 20.76 -3.15 10.49
CA THR A 336 21.56 -3.71 9.39
C THR A 336 20.68 -4.59 8.50
N LEU A 337 20.69 -4.31 7.19
CA LEU A 337 20.07 -5.15 6.16
C LEU A 337 21.12 -5.99 5.43
N SER A 338 20.76 -7.20 5.01
CA SER A 338 21.63 -8.14 4.30
C SER A 338 21.62 -8.00 2.77
N TRP A 339 20.69 -7.22 2.22
CA TRP A 339 20.55 -6.95 0.80
C TRP A 339 20.67 -5.46 0.52
N GLN A 340 21.36 -5.10 -0.54
CA GLN A 340 21.56 -3.72 -0.97
C GLN A 340 21.15 -3.56 -2.44
N PHE A 341 20.37 -2.54 -2.75
CA PHE A 341 20.05 -2.14 -4.13
C PHE A 341 21.33 -1.73 -4.87
N SER A 342 21.50 -2.24 -6.09
CA SER A 342 22.65 -1.91 -6.95
C SER A 342 22.21 -1.01 -8.09
N GLU A 343 22.84 0.15 -8.21
CA GLU A 343 22.56 1.12 -9.28
C GLU A 343 23.24 0.77 -10.63
N LYS A 344 23.94 -0.39 -10.70
CA LYS A 344 24.71 -0.81 -11.90
C LYS A 344 24.27 -2.18 -12.39
#